data_5953bdca77ef2f27f8551e570da04c7d
#
_entry.id   5953bdca77ef2f27f8551e570da04c7d
#
_cell.length_a   1.000
_cell.length_b   1.000
_cell.length_c   1.000
_cell.angle_alpha   90.00
_cell.angle_beta   90.00
_cell.angle_gamma   90.00
#
_symmetry.space_group_name_H-M   'P 1'
#
loop_
_entity.id
_entity.type
_entity.pdbx_description
1 polymer ?
#
loop_
_entity_poly.entity_id
_entity_poly.type
_entity_poly.pdbx_seq_one_letter_code
_entity_poly.pdbx_strand_id
1 'polypeptide(L)'
;LRIPFSIFLMPIFWFSLVNTGNISSSIAIHIFIILHLFVYPASNGYNSYFDRDEGSIGGLKKPPKVDNKLFKLVVFWDFLSILYSLLISLDFAILMLIYTLISKAYSYDKIRLKKHPVLSTLIVTIFQGSFIYFSIPFFSKYIYYSTFSKSAGVSIDN
;
A
#
# COMPACT_ATOMS: atom_id res chain seq x y z
N LEU A 1 -6.97 -11.23 7.44
CA LEU A 1 -6.81 -10.11 6.51
C LEU A 1 -8.18 -9.50 6.19
N ARG A 2 -8.28 -8.18 6.25
CA ARG A 2 -9.53 -7.45 5.98
C ARG A 2 -9.50 -6.91 4.55
N ILE A 3 -9.48 -7.80 3.54
CA ILE A 3 -9.46 -7.42 2.12
C ILE A 3 -10.59 -6.43 1.76
N PRO A 4 -11.87 -6.65 2.18
CA PRO A 4 -12.94 -5.71 1.86
C PRO A 4 -12.69 -4.29 2.38
N PHE A 5 -11.85 -4.11 3.40
CA PHE A 5 -11.52 -2.79 3.93
C PHE A 5 -10.68 -1.94 2.97
N SER A 6 -9.95 -2.58 2.05
CA SER A 6 -9.19 -1.88 1.01
C SER A 6 -10.07 -1.12 0.01
N ILE A 7 -11.37 -1.47 -0.08
CA ILE A 7 -12.34 -0.76 -0.92
C ILE A 7 -12.46 0.71 -0.52
N PHE A 8 -12.36 1.02 0.78
CA PHE A 8 -12.42 2.41 1.26
C PHE A 8 -11.24 3.27 0.81
N LEU A 9 -10.12 2.65 0.40
CA LEU A 9 -8.94 3.34 -0.12
C LEU A 9 -8.92 3.42 -1.65
N MET A 10 -9.84 2.72 -2.34
CA MET A 10 -9.98 2.77 -3.81
C MET A 10 -10.21 4.18 -4.37
N PRO A 11 -10.99 5.08 -3.74
CA PRO A 11 -11.21 6.42 -4.29
C PRO A 11 -9.91 7.18 -4.54
N ILE A 12 -8.91 7.07 -3.65
CA ILE A 12 -7.60 7.72 -3.81
C ILE A 12 -6.87 7.18 -5.03
N PHE A 13 -6.89 5.85 -5.22
CA PHE A 13 -6.31 5.19 -6.37
C PHE A 13 -6.93 5.67 -7.68
N TRP A 14 -8.26 5.61 -7.79
CA TRP A 14 -8.98 6.01 -9.00
C TRP A 14 -8.81 7.50 -9.30
N PHE A 15 -8.87 8.34 -8.27
CA PHE A 15 -8.68 9.78 -8.44
C PHE A 15 -7.26 10.10 -8.93
N SER A 16 -6.25 9.40 -8.42
CA SER A 16 -4.89 9.53 -8.91
C SER A 16 -4.76 9.09 -10.38
N LEU A 17 -5.36 7.97 -10.76
CA LEU A 17 -5.34 7.48 -12.14
C LEU A 17 -5.97 8.48 -13.11
N VAL A 18 -7.15 9.01 -12.78
CA VAL A 18 -7.86 9.98 -13.64
C VAL A 18 -7.02 11.24 -13.86
N ASN A 19 -6.31 11.70 -12.84
CA ASN A 19 -5.47 12.90 -12.94
C ASN A 19 -4.10 12.66 -13.60
N THR A 20 -3.71 11.40 -13.84
CA THR A 20 -2.39 11.10 -14.39
C THR A 20 -2.33 11.21 -15.92
N GLY A 21 -3.46 11.11 -16.62
CA GLY A 21 -3.51 11.10 -18.09
C GLY A 21 -3.03 9.76 -18.67
N ASN A 22 -2.12 9.79 -19.65
CA ASN A 22 -1.64 8.56 -20.31
C ASN A 22 -0.89 7.65 -19.35
N ILE A 23 -1.49 6.50 -19.04
CA ILE A 23 -0.96 5.47 -18.15
C ILE A 23 -0.95 4.15 -18.89
N SER A 24 0.09 3.34 -18.67
CA SER A 24 0.04 1.93 -19.03
C SER A 24 -1.00 1.21 -18.16
N SER A 25 -2.07 0.73 -18.79
CA SER A 25 -3.12 -0.03 -18.10
C SER A 25 -2.57 -1.26 -17.36
N SER A 26 -1.55 -1.91 -17.92
CA SER A 26 -0.89 -3.05 -17.29
C SER A 26 -0.25 -2.64 -15.95
N ILE A 27 0.50 -1.54 -15.92
CA ILE A 27 1.16 -1.06 -14.70
C ILE A 27 0.13 -0.64 -13.66
N ALA A 28 -0.93 0.07 -14.08
CA ALA A 28 -2.01 0.46 -13.18
C ALA A 28 -2.67 -0.77 -12.51
N ILE A 29 -2.88 -1.86 -13.26
CA ILE A 29 -3.41 -3.11 -12.73
C ILE A 29 -2.44 -3.74 -11.71
N HIS A 30 -1.13 -3.79 -12.00
CA HIS A 30 -0.15 -4.31 -11.06
C HIS A 30 -0.08 -3.48 -9.77
N ILE A 31 -0.07 -2.16 -9.87
CA ILE A 31 -0.11 -1.27 -8.69
C ILE A 31 -1.40 -1.51 -7.88
N PHE A 32 -2.55 -1.62 -8.56
CA PHE A 32 -3.82 -1.91 -7.91
C PHE A 32 -3.76 -3.22 -7.11
N ILE A 33 -3.27 -4.29 -7.72
CA ILE A 33 -3.14 -5.61 -7.09
C ILE A 33 -2.22 -5.51 -5.87
N ILE A 34 -1.05 -4.88 -6.00
CA ILE A 34 -0.07 -4.73 -4.91
C ILE A 34 -0.72 -3.98 -3.73
N LEU A 35 -1.38 -2.87 -3.98
CA LEU A 35 -1.98 -2.06 -2.93
C LEU A 35 -3.19 -2.74 -2.30
N HIS A 36 -4.16 -3.19 -3.11
CA HIS A 36 -5.48 -3.60 -2.61
C HIS A 36 -5.55 -5.07 -2.20
N LEU A 37 -4.71 -5.95 -2.74
CA LEU A 37 -4.69 -7.37 -2.36
C LEU A 37 -3.56 -7.72 -1.39
N PHE A 38 -2.47 -6.95 -1.35
CA PHE A 38 -1.33 -7.26 -0.48
C PHE A 38 -1.14 -6.19 0.61
N VAL A 39 -0.76 -4.97 0.26
CA VAL A 39 -0.30 -3.94 1.20
C VAL A 39 -1.39 -3.54 2.19
N TYR A 40 -2.57 -3.13 1.72
CA TYR A 40 -3.65 -2.70 2.61
C TYR A 40 -4.22 -3.82 3.47
N PRO A 41 -4.47 -5.03 2.94
CA PRO A 41 -4.91 -6.15 3.78
C PRO A 41 -3.87 -6.56 4.82
N ALA A 42 -2.57 -6.54 4.51
CA ALA A 42 -1.50 -6.81 5.46
C ALA A 42 -1.44 -5.72 6.55
N SER A 43 -1.51 -4.45 6.17
CA SER A 43 -1.57 -3.31 7.10
C SER A 43 -2.75 -3.42 8.06
N ASN A 44 -3.95 -3.67 7.53
CA ASN A 44 -5.16 -3.84 8.34
C ASN A 44 -5.11 -5.09 9.23
N GLY A 45 -4.53 -6.19 8.74
CA GLY A 45 -4.31 -7.40 9.50
C GLY A 45 -3.36 -7.18 10.67
N TYR A 46 -2.27 -6.45 10.44
CA TYR A 46 -1.30 -6.08 11.48
C TYR A 46 -1.94 -5.20 12.56
N ASN A 47 -2.68 -4.18 12.13
CA ASN A 47 -3.42 -3.32 13.04
C ASN A 47 -4.38 -4.14 13.92
N SER A 48 -5.15 -5.06 13.31
CA SER A 48 -6.07 -5.94 14.04
C SER A 48 -5.36 -6.87 15.01
N TYR A 49 -4.16 -7.34 14.69
CA TYR A 49 -3.36 -8.20 15.57
C TYR A 49 -2.99 -7.50 16.87
N PHE A 50 -2.59 -6.22 16.80
CA PHE A 50 -2.20 -5.45 17.97
C PHE A 50 -3.39 -4.82 18.73
N ASP A 51 -4.48 -4.48 18.03
CA ASP A 51 -5.64 -3.88 18.68
C ASP A 51 -6.49 -4.91 19.45
N ARG A 52 -6.49 -6.17 18.98
CA ARG A 52 -7.28 -7.28 19.57
C ARG A 52 -8.73 -6.90 19.84
N ASP A 53 -9.31 -6.11 18.95
CA ASP A 53 -10.67 -5.63 19.11
C ASP A 53 -11.66 -6.79 19.15
N GLU A 54 -12.49 -6.84 20.18
CA GLU A 54 -13.53 -7.87 20.38
C GLU A 54 -14.90 -7.40 19.87
N GLY A 55 -15.07 -6.10 19.62
CA GLY A 55 -16.31 -5.48 19.16
C GLY A 55 -16.49 -5.44 17.65
N SER A 56 -17.64 -4.91 17.20
CA SER A 56 -17.90 -4.70 15.77
C SER A 56 -16.91 -3.69 15.16
N ILE A 57 -16.22 -4.07 14.07
CA ILE A 57 -15.17 -3.27 13.47
C ILE A 57 -15.29 -3.27 11.96
N GLY A 58 -15.29 -2.06 11.36
CA GLY A 58 -15.20 -1.89 9.92
C GLY A 58 -16.23 -2.71 9.11
N GLY A 59 -17.49 -2.74 9.57
CA GLY A 59 -18.56 -3.49 8.94
C GLY A 59 -18.66 -4.97 9.32
N LEU A 60 -17.71 -5.51 10.09
CA LEU A 60 -17.76 -6.85 10.62
C LEU A 60 -18.44 -6.85 12.00
N LYS A 61 -19.62 -7.44 12.09
CA LYS A 61 -20.37 -7.55 13.38
C LYS A 61 -19.65 -8.41 14.42
N LYS A 62 -18.95 -9.45 13.97
CA LYS A 62 -18.15 -10.36 14.83
C LYS A 62 -16.81 -10.62 14.14
N PRO A 63 -15.76 -9.85 14.43
CA PRO A 63 -14.44 -10.12 13.88
C PRO A 63 -13.92 -11.46 14.42
N PRO A 64 -13.22 -12.25 13.59
CA PRO A 64 -12.58 -13.47 14.06
C PRO A 64 -11.52 -13.16 15.11
N LYS A 65 -11.39 -14.06 16.11
CA LYS A 65 -10.35 -13.94 17.14
C LYS A 65 -8.97 -13.89 16.49
N VAL A 66 -8.16 -13.00 17.02
CA VAL A 66 -6.79 -12.76 16.53
C VAL A 66 -5.85 -13.80 17.15
N ASP A 67 -5.06 -14.47 16.34
CA ASP A 67 -4.07 -15.44 16.75
C ASP A 67 -2.70 -15.20 16.07
N ASN A 68 -1.69 -15.97 16.48
CA ASN A 68 -0.34 -15.88 15.90
C ASN A 68 -0.28 -16.27 14.42
N LYS A 69 -1.29 -16.99 13.91
CA LYS A 69 -1.38 -17.32 12.49
C LYS A 69 -1.64 -16.07 11.65
N LEU A 70 -2.47 -15.14 12.18
CA LEU A 70 -2.69 -13.85 11.53
C LEU A 70 -1.38 -13.06 11.41
N PHE A 71 -0.57 -13.01 12.47
CA PHE A 71 0.71 -12.31 12.42
C PHE A 71 1.65 -12.89 11.35
N LYS A 72 1.82 -14.22 11.34
CA LYS A 72 2.64 -14.90 10.32
C LYS A 72 2.14 -14.65 8.90
N LEU A 73 0.81 -14.70 8.71
CA LEU A 73 0.18 -14.42 7.43
C LEU A 73 0.43 -12.98 6.97
N VAL A 74 0.33 -11.99 7.88
CA VAL A 74 0.61 -10.59 7.58
C VAL A 74 2.06 -10.40 7.14
N VAL A 75 3.02 -10.95 7.88
CA VAL A 75 4.46 -10.85 7.52
C VAL A 75 4.72 -11.49 6.15
N PHE A 76 4.11 -12.63 5.89
CA PHE A 76 4.21 -13.28 4.58
C PHE A 76 3.60 -12.43 3.46
N TRP A 77 2.45 -11.80 3.70
CA TRP A 77 1.80 -10.88 2.74
C TRP A 77 2.64 -9.63 2.46
N ASP A 78 3.26 -9.05 3.49
CA ASP A 78 4.20 -7.93 3.34
C ASP A 78 5.39 -8.34 2.46
N PHE A 79 5.98 -9.50 2.72
CA PHE A 79 7.07 -10.02 1.90
C PHE A 79 6.65 -10.20 0.43
N LEU A 80 5.49 -10.81 0.18
CA LEU A 80 4.96 -10.96 -1.18
C LEU A 80 4.71 -9.60 -1.85
N SER A 81 4.21 -8.61 -1.12
CA SER A 81 3.95 -7.28 -1.68
C SER A 81 5.24 -6.61 -2.16
N ILE A 82 6.32 -6.71 -1.38
CA ILE A 82 7.63 -6.15 -1.74
C ILE A 82 8.23 -6.92 -2.93
N LEU A 83 8.18 -8.25 -2.90
CA LEU A 83 8.66 -9.09 -3.99
C LEU A 83 7.92 -8.80 -5.29
N TYR A 84 6.59 -8.67 -5.24
CA TYR A 84 5.78 -8.32 -6.40
C TYR A 84 6.07 -6.90 -6.90
N SER A 85 6.35 -5.97 -6.00
CA SER A 85 6.71 -4.58 -6.35
C SER A 85 8.00 -4.49 -7.18
N LEU A 86 8.93 -5.43 -7.02
CA LEU A 86 10.14 -5.50 -7.84
C LEU A 86 9.85 -5.73 -9.34
N LEU A 87 8.70 -6.30 -9.69
CA LEU A 87 8.27 -6.43 -11.09
C LEU A 87 7.95 -5.07 -11.73
N ILE A 88 7.66 -4.05 -10.92
CA ILE A 88 7.44 -2.68 -11.39
C ILE A 88 8.78 -1.96 -11.49
N SER A 89 9.46 -1.78 -10.35
CA SER A 89 10.82 -1.24 -10.28
C SER A 89 11.38 -1.43 -8.87
N LEU A 90 12.71 -1.32 -8.73
CA LEU A 90 13.38 -1.31 -7.44
C LEU A 90 12.90 -0.13 -6.57
N ASP A 91 12.76 1.05 -7.17
CA ASP A 91 12.30 2.26 -6.46
C ASP A 91 10.88 2.08 -5.91
N PHE A 92 9.99 1.46 -6.69
CA PHE A 92 8.64 1.15 -6.22
C PHE A 92 8.65 0.14 -5.07
N ALA A 93 9.52 -0.87 -5.13
CA ALA A 93 9.66 -1.84 -4.05
C ALA A 93 10.20 -1.19 -2.75
N ILE A 94 11.18 -0.29 -2.86
CA ILE A 94 11.69 0.50 -1.73
C ILE A 94 10.57 1.36 -1.15
N LEU A 95 9.78 1.99 -1.99
CA LEU A 95 8.64 2.80 -1.58
C LEU A 95 7.61 1.97 -0.79
N MET A 96 7.27 0.78 -1.28
CA MET A 96 6.35 -0.14 -0.59
C MET A 96 6.95 -0.66 0.72
N LEU A 97 8.26 -0.89 0.78
CA LEU A 97 8.95 -1.23 2.02
C LEU A 97 8.82 -0.12 3.07
N ILE A 98 9.07 1.14 2.69
CA ILE A 98 8.91 2.30 3.57
C ILE A 98 7.47 2.40 4.08
N TYR A 99 6.50 2.29 3.18
CA TYR A 99 5.07 2.29 3.55
C TYR A 99 4.76 1.19 4.57
N THR A 100 5.23 -0.03 4.31
CA THR A 100 5.01 -1.18 5.19
C THR A 100 5.62 -0.95 6.57
N LEU A 101 6.85 -0.46 6.66
CA LEU A 101 7.52 -0.18 7.94
C LEU A 101 6.77 0.89 8.75
N ILE A 102 6.33 1.97 8.12
CA ILE A 102 5.56 3.03 8.79
C ILE A 102 4.19 2.52 9.23
N SER A 103 3.52 1.73 8.40
CA SER A 103 2.28 1.07 8.77
C SER A 103 2.43 0.15 9.99
N LYS A 104 3.58 -0.56 10.11
CA LYS A 104 3.89 -1.37 11.29
C LYS A 104 4.16 -0.49 12.52
N ALA A 105 4.97 0.56 12.39
CA ALA A 105 5.26 1.51 13.46
C ALA A 105 3.97 2.19 13.99
N TYR A 106 3.01 2.45 13.09
CA TYR A 106 1.71 3.02 13.46
C TYR A 106 0.95 2.16 14.47
N SER A 107 1.00 0.83 14.33
CA SER A 107 0.20 -0.10 15.16
C SER A 107 1.00 -0.87 16.19
N TYR A 108 2.33 -0.97 16.08
CA TYR A 108 3.17 -1.77 16.94
C TYR A 108 3.17 -1.27 18.39
N ASP A 109 2.90 -2.14 19.38
CA ASP A 109 2.62 -1.77 20.77
C ASP A 109 3.70 -0.90 21.43
N LYS A 110 4.98 -1.12 21.11
CA LYS A 110 6.09 -0.36 21.71
C LYS A 110 6.23 1.05 21.14
N ILE A 111 5.86 1.25 19.87
CA ILE A 111 5.93 2.55 19.17
C ILE A 111 4.55 3.21 19.16
N ARG A 112 3.57 2.51 18.64
CA ARG A 112 2.12 2.80 18.59
C ARG A 112 1.81 4.27 18.28
N LEU A 113 2.28 4.76 17.13
CA LEU A 113 2.14 6.16 16.70
C LEU A 113 0.68 6.64 16.70
N LYS A 114 -0.26 5.73 16.50
CA LYS A 114 -1.71 6.02 16.55
C LYS A 114 -2.23 6.48 17.92
N LYS A 115 -1.47 6.34 19.01
CA LYS A 115 -1.83 6.89 20.32
C LYS A 115 -1.83 8.42 20.37
N HIS A 116 -1.11 9.05 19.44
CA HIS A 116 -0.97 10.50 19.36
C HIS A 116 -1.88 11.03 18.25
N PRO A 117 -3.03 11.70 18.55
CA PRO A 117 -4.02 12.07 17.55
C PRO A 117 -3.47 12.90 16.39
N VAL A 118 -2.64 13.92 16.68
CA VAL A 118 -2.04 14.76 15.65
C VAL A 118 -1.11 13.96 14.75
N LEU A 119 -0.21 13.16 15.34
CA LEU A 119 0.74 12.33 14.60
C LEU A 119 0.02 11.25 13.79
N SER A 120 -1.01 10.64 14.38
CA SER A 120 -1.89 9.67 13.69
C SER A 120 -2.53 10.28 12.44
N THR A 121 -3.11 11.47 12.57
CA THR A 121 -3.73 12.17 11.44
C THR A 121 -2.71 12.51 10.36
N LEU A 122 -1.54 13.01 10.73
CA LEU A 122 -0.46 13.30 9.78
C LEU A 122 -0.01 12.05 9.03
N ILE A 123 0.22 10.94 9.74
CA ILE A 123 0.67 9.69 9.11
C ILE A 123 -0.39 9.16 8.13
N VAL A 124 -1.65 9.14 8.53
CA VAL A 124 -2.73 8.68 7.65
C VAL A 124 -2.85 9.58 6.42
N THR A 125 -2.85 10.91 6.60
CA THR A 125 -2.96 11.86 5.49
C THR A 125 -1.77 11.77 4.54
N ILE A 126 -0.55 11.67 5.06
CA ILE A 126 0.67 11.60 4.25
C ILE A 126 0.76 10.24 3.56
N PHE A 127 0.69 9.14 4.32
CA PHE A 127 0.99 7.81 3.76
C PHE A 127 -0.18 7.13 3.07
N GLN A 128 -1.40 7.22 3.59
CA GLN A 128 -2.57 6.65 2.91
C GLN A 128 -3.18 7.59 1.87
N GLY A 129 -3.00 8.91 2.04
CA GLY A 129 -3.46 9.92 1.10
C GLY A 129 -2.39 10.29 0.08
N SER A 130 -1.57 11.29 0.43
CA SER A 130 -0.63 11.95 -0.49
C SER A 130 0.38 10.99 -1.12
N PHE A 131 0.99 10.11 -0.31
CA PHE A 131 2.00 9.17 -0.76
C PHE A 131 1.48 8.24 -1.87
N ILE A 132 0.30 7.65 -1.68
CA ILE A 132 -0.33 6.79 -2.69
C ILE A 132 -0.75 7.62 -3.91
N TYR A 133 -1.35 8.78 -3.68
CA TYR A 133 -1.79 9.66 -4.76
C TYR A 133 -0.65 10.05 -5.70
N PHE A 134 0.51 10.42 -5.20
CA PHE A 134 1.66 10.82 -6.01
C PHE A 134 2.47 9.64 -6.55
N SER A 135 2.50 8.50 -5.89
CA SER A 135 3.28 7.34 -6.36
C SER A 135 2.71 6.74 -7.66
N ILE A 136 1.39 6.72 -7.82
CA ILE A 136 0.74 6.14 -9.00
C ILE A 136 1.16 6.84 -10.30
N PRO A 137 1.00 8.19 -10.45
CA PRO A 137 1.44 8.89 -11.63
C PRO A 137 2.95 8.81 -11.86
N PHE A 138 3.73 8.92 -10.78
CA PHE A 138 5.19 8.89 -10.89
C PHE A 138 5.68 7.58 -11.51
N PHE A 139 5.29 6.43 -10.97
CA PHE A 139 5.74 5.13 -11.48
C PHE A 139 5.09 4.75 -12.80
N SER A 140 3.82 5.10 -13.02
CA SER A 140 3.14 4.83 -14.28
C SER A 140 3.77 5.58 -15.46
N LYS A 141 4.12 6.85 -15.27
CA LYS A 141 4.81 7.66 -16.29
C LYS A 141 6.26 7.23 -16.48
N TYR A 142 7.00 7.06 -15.41
CA TYR A 142 8.40 6.64 -15.46
C TYR A 142 8.60 5.39 -16.30
N ILE A 143 7.78 4.34 -16.06
CA ILE A 143 7.89 3.09 -16.79
C ILE A 143 7.41 3.25 -18.23
N TYR A 144 6.35 4.03 -18.48
CA TYR A 144 5.91 4.32 -19.84
C TYR A 144 7.05 4.93 -20.67
N TYR A 145 7.72 5.96 -20.15
CA TYR A 145 8.82 6.63 -20.84
C TYR A 145 10.05 5.72 -20.96
N SER A 146 10.41 4.95 -19.97
CA SER A 146 11.55 4.02 -20.04
C SER A 146 11.32 2.92 -21.08
N THR A 147 10.11 2.41 -21.22
CA THR A 147 9.74 1.40 -22.21
C THR A 147 9.74 2.01 -23.63
N PHE A 148 9.18 3.21 -23.76
CA PHE A 148 9.18 3.94 -25.05
C PHE A 148 10.59 4.28 -25.51
N SER A 149 11.45 4.77 -24.61
CA SER A 149 12.85 5.10 -24.93
C SER A 149 13.62 3.87 -25.40
N LYS A 150 13.46 2.71 -24.73
CA LYS A 150 14.07 1.46 -25.16
C LYS A 150 13.59 1.01 -26.54
N SER A 151 12.30 1.15 -26.84
CA SER A 151 11.73 0.77 -28.12
C SER A 151 12.12 1.72 -29.26
N ALA A 152 12.37 3.01 -28.94
CA ALA A 152 12.77 4.04 -29.89
C ALA A 152 14.29 4.15 -30.06
N GLY A 153 15.10 3.37 -29.33
CA GLY A 153 16.57 3.41 -29.39
C GLY A 153 17.18 4.74 -28.89
N VAL A 154 16.42 5.53 -28.12
CA VAL A 154 16.86 6.81 -27.55
C VAL A 154 17.41 6.55 -26.15
N SER A 155 18.72 6.78 -25.96
CA SER A 155 19.34 6.78 -24.63
C SER A 155 18.87 8.03 -23.86
N ILE A 156 18.29 7.81 -22.66
CA ILE A 156 18.03 8.89 -21.71
C ILE A 156 19.25 8.91 -20.78
N ASP A 157 20.37 9.41 -21.29
CA ASP A 157 21.52 9.72 -20.45
C ASP A 157 21.37 11.17 -19.96
N ASN A 158 21.13 11.29 -18.66
CA ASN A 158 21.37 12.51 -17.89
C ASN A 158 22.04 12.17 -16.58
#